data_651ae702772d889bb57d324becdc0cc5
#
_entry.id   651ae702772d889bb57d324becdc0cc5
#
_cell.length_a   1.000
_cell.length_b   1.000
_cell.length_c   1.000
_cell.angle_alpha   90.00
_cell.angle_beta   90.00
_cell.angle_gamma   90.00
#
_symmetry.space_group_name_H-M   'P 1'
#
loop_
_entity.id
_entity.type
_entity.pdbx_description
1 polymer ?
#
loop_
_entity_poly.entity_id
_entity_poly.type
_entity_poly.pdbx_seq_one_letter_code
_entity_poly.pdbx_strand_id
1 'polypeptide(L)'
;MLEADDARFLTEIGMLAAGRGDVRRADPIFNALRRVRPDRAYPLVGLAVARLNAGRAAEAARLLEDAEFTDPEEQALARAWCGLALQLAGRGAESRRALTDAAALPGEGAALARRMLGLAVETQNDV
;
A
#
# COMPACT_ATOMS: atom_id res chain seq x y z
N MET A 1 23.98 7.91 6.80
CA MET A 1 22.84 7.25 7.42
C MET A 1 21.69 8.23 7.58
N LEU A 2 20.48 7.80 7.30
CA LEU A 2 19.32 8.67 7.42
C LEU A 2 18.90 8.85 8.87
N GLU A 3 18.78 10.08 9.30
CA GLU A 3 18.17 10.43 10.56
C GLU A 3 16.64 10.34 10.43
N ALA A 4 15.92 10.30 11.55
CA ALA A 4 14.46 10.22 11.54
C ALA A 4 13.82 11.38 10.77
N ASP A 5 14.34 12.60 10.95
CA ASP A 5 13.83 13.78 10.25
C ASP A 5 14.08 13.70 8.75
N ASP A 6 15.24 13.15 8.36
CA ASP A 6 15.58 12.98 6.95
C ASP A 6 14.64 11.96 6.28
N ALA A 7 14.35 10.86 6.99
CA ALA A 7 13.44 9.84 6.48
C ALA A 7 12.04 10.41 6.30
N ARG A 8 11.59 11.25 7.25
CA ARG A 8 10.30 11.90 7.18
C ARG A 8 10.21 12.84 5.99
N PHE A 9 11.25 13.65 5.82
CA PHE A 9 11.33 14.61 4.71
C PHE A 9 11.31 13.88 3.36
N LEU A 10 12.12 12.82 3.24
CA LEU A 10 12.16 12.02 2.01
C LEU A 10 10.81 11.36 1.75
N THR A 11 10.15 10.88 2.81
CA THR A 11 8.82 10.28 2.67
C THR A 11 7.83 11.30 2.09
N GLU A 12 7.85 12.53 2.60
CA GLU A 12 6.96 13.58 2.12
C GLU A 12 7.20 13.88 0.65
N ILE A 13 8.48 14.03 0.25
CA ILE A 13 8.83 14.29 -1.14
C ILE A 13 8.45 13.09 -2.02
N GLY A 14 8.74 11.89 -1.55
CA GLY A 14 8.39 10.68 -2.27
C GLY A 14 6.90 10.56 -2.50
N MET A 15 6.10 10.88 -1.49
CA MET A 15 4.64 10.82 -1.61
C MET A 15 4.10 11.88 -2.56
N LEU A 16 4.72 13.04 -2.63
CA LEU A 16 4.35 14.04 -3.64
C LEU A 16 4.58 13.49 -5.04
N ALA A 17 5.73 12.89 -5.28
CA ALA A 17 6.04 12.29 -6.57
C ALA A 17 5.08 11.13 -6.88
N ALA A 18 4.83 10.27 -5.89
CA ALA A 18 3.92 9.14 -6.05
C ALA A 18 2.51 9.62 -6.37
N GLY A 19 2.05 10.68 -5.70
CA GLY A 19 0.72 11.24 -5.94
C GLY A 19 0.54 11.77 -7.35
N ARG A 20 1.64 12.14 -8.01
CA ARG A 20 1.63 12.60 -9.40
C ARG A 20 1.86 11.49 -10.41
N GLY A 21 2.05 10.27 -9.95
CA GLY A 21 2.42 9.16 -10.82
C GLY A 21 3.83 9.27 -11.38
N ASP A 22 4.69 10.06 -10.74
CA ASP A 22 6.06 10.28 -11.19
C ASP A 22 6.97 9.16 -10.66
N VAL A 23 6.90 8.01 -11.34
CA VAL A 23 7.63 6.81 -10.94
C VAL A 23 9.15 7.06 -10.92
N ARG A 24 9.65 7.83 -11.88
CA ARG A 24 11.09 8.08 -11.99
C ARG A 24 11.64 8.80 -10.76
N ARG A 25 10.87 9.74 -10.21
CA ARG A 25 11.30 10.48 -9.02
C ARG A 25 10.96 9.75 -7.74
N ALA A 26 9.84 9.04 -7.70
CA ALA A 26 9.42 8.31 -6.51
C ALA A 26 10.34 7.13 -6.20
N ASP A 27 10.73 6.36 -7.22
CA ASP A 27 11.46 5.11 -7.02
C ASP A 27 12.78 5.27 -6.26
N PRO A 28 13.68 6.20 -6.62
CA PRO A 28 14.93 6.33 -5.86
C PRO A 28 14.69 6.64 -4.39
N ILE A 29 13.68 7.46 -4.11
CA ILE A 29 13.35 7.86 -2.74
C ILE A 29 12.85 6.67 -1.93
N PHE A 30 11.84 5.98 -2.44
CA PHE A 30 11.26 4.85 -1.71
C PHE A 30 12.19 3.65 -1.65
N ASN A 31 13.02 3.43 -2.67
CA ASN A 31 14.02 2.37 -2.60
C ASN A 31 15.08 2.66 -1.54
N ALA A 32 15.48 3.93 -1.38
CA ALA A 32 16.37 4.31 -0.31
C ALA A 32 15.73 4.08 1.06
N LEU A 33 14.46 4.45 1.21
CA LEU A 33 13.73 4.25 2.46
C LEU A 33 13.57 2.76 2.79
N ARG A 34 13.36 1.92 1.78
CA ARG A 34 13.26 0.47 2.00
C ARG A 34 14.56 -0.10 2.58
N ARG A 35 15.69 0.43 2.14
CA ARG A 35 16.98 -0.06 2.65
C ARG A 35 17.18 0.26 4.11
N VAL A 36 16.67 1.39 4.58
CA VAL A 36 16.84 1.78 5.99
C VAL A 36 15.65 1.40 6.87
N ARG A 37 14.52 1.05 6.27
CA ARG A 37 13.32 0.66 6.99
C ARG A 37 12.72 -0.61 6.36
N PRO A 38 13.47 -1.71 6.32
CA PRO A 38 12.99 -2.91 5.63
C PRO A 38 11.81 -3.58 6.34
N ASP A 39 11.59 -3.25 7.61
CA ASP A 39 10.50 -3.79 8.42
C ASP A 39 9.19 -3.00 8.25
N ARG A 40 9.21 -1.90 7.52
CA ARG A 40 8.03 -1.06 7.33
C ARG A 40 7.48 -1.22 5.92
N ALA A 41 6.17 -1.24 5.83
CA ALA A 41 5.49 -1.42 4.54
C ALA A 41 5.41 -0.12 3.71
N TYR A 42 5.45 1.04 4.36
CA TYR A 42 5.16 2.30 3.67
C TYR A 42 6.07 2.60 2.47
N PRO A 43 7.38 2.26 2.48
CA PRO A 43 8.17 2.53 1.27
C PRO A 43 7.71 1.71 0.06
N LEU A 44 7.36 0.46 0.30
CA LEU A 44 6.82 -0.39 -0.77
C LEU A 44 5.46 0.11 -1.24
N VAL A 45 4.62 0.54 -0.30
CA VAL A 45 3.33 1.14 -0.63
C VAL A 45 3.54 2.40 -1.48
N GLY A 46 4.54 3.22 -1.15
CA GLY A 46 4.87 4.41 -1.94
C GLY A 46 5.22 4.09 -3.38
N LEU A 47 6.03 3.04 -3.59
CA LEU A 47 6.35 2.57 -4.94
C LEU A 47 5.09 2.15 -5.70
N ALA A 48 4.19 1.45 -5.01
CA ALA A 48 2.94 0.99 -5.61
C ALA A 48 2.01 2.17 -5.93
N VAL A 49 1.90 3.14 -5.02
CA VAL A 49 1.05 4.33 -5.23
C VAL A 49 1.50 5.10 -6.47
N ALA A 50 2.81 5.25 -6.67
CA ALA A 50 3.33 5.91 -7.85
C ALA A 50 2.82 5.22 -9.13
N ARG A 51 2.85 3.90 -9.15
CA ARG A 51 2.39 3.13 -10.30
C ARG A 51 0.88 3.19 -10.48
N LEU A 52 0.14 3.16 -9.39
CA LEU A 52 -1.32 3.31 -9.46
C LEU A 52 -1.70 4.64 -10.10
N ASN A 53 -1.03 5.72 -9.68
CA ASN A 53 -1.29 7.04 -10.23
C ASN A 53 -0.76 7.21 -11.65
N ALA A 54 0.16 6.36 -12.07
CA ALA A 54 0.65 6.33 -13.45
C ALA A 54 -0.18 5.40 -14.35
N GLY A 55 -1.26 4.81 -13.82
CA GLY A 55 -2.11 3.90 -14.58
C GLY A 55 -1.49 2.51 -14.77
N ARG A 56 -0.58 2.11 -13.89
CA ARG A 56 0.17 0.86 -13.99
C ARG A 56 -0.20 -0.05 -12.82
N ALA A 57 -1.50 -0.35 -12.70
CA ALA A 57 -2.03 -1.11 -11.57
C ALA A 57 -1.47 -2.53 -11.47
N ALA A 58 -1.23 -3.19 -12.60
CA ALA A 58 -0.67 -4.53 -12.59
C ALA A 58 0.74 -4.56 -12.00
N GLU A 59 1.55 -3.53 -12.30
CA GLU A 59 2.88 -3.43 -11.70
C GLU A 59 2.80 -3.16 -10.20
N ALA A 60 1.87 -2.31 -9.79
CA ALA A 60 1.67 -2.02 -8.37
C ALA A 60 1.29 -3.30 -7.62
N ALA A 61 0.38 -4.10 -8.18
CA ALA A 61 -0.02 -5.36 -7.58
C ALA A 61 1.17 -6.31 -7.45
N ARG A 62 1.99 -6.39 -8.49
CA ARG A 62 3.14 -7.28 -8.50
C ARG A 62 4.13 -6.94 -7.40
N LEU A 63 4.35 -5.65 -7.14
CA LEU A 63 5.24 -5.21 -6.07
C LEU A 63 4.76 -5.68 -4.70
N LEU A 64 3.45 -5.77 -4.51
CA LEU A 64 2.86 -6.04 -3.20
C LEU A 64 2.47 -7.51 -2.99
N GLU A 65 2.26 -8.27 -4.06
CA GLU A 65 1.79 -9.65 -3.97
C GLU A 65 2.69 -10.55 -3.15
N ASP A 66 4.01 -10.40 -3.30
CA ASP A 66 4.97 -11.25 -2.62
C ASP A 66 5.55 -10.63 -1.36
N ALA A 67 5.06 -9.46 -0.97
CA ALA A 67 5.58 -8.77 0.20
C ALA A 67 5.13 -9.46 1.49
N GLU A 68 6.09 -9.69 2.38
CA GLU A 68 5.83 -10.30 3.67
C GLU A 68 6.45 -9.43 4.77
N PHE A 69 5.65 -9.14 5.79
CA PHE A 69 6.10 -8.37 6.95
C PHE A 69 5.75 -9.14 8.21
N THR A 70 6.69 -9.18 9.13
CA THR A 70 6.49 -9.89 10.41
C THR A 70 5.46 -9.21 11.28
N ASP A 71 5.48 -7.87 11.31
CA ASP A 71 4.51 -7.11 12.09
C ASP A 71 3.14 -7.19 11.43
N PRO A 72 2.10 -7.61 12.17
CA PRO A 72 0.75 -7.75 11.58
C PRO A 72 0.18 -6.46 11.02
N GLU A 73 0.47 -5.30 11.61
CA GLU A 73 -0.03 -4.03 11.09
C GLU A 73 0.64 -3.66 9.76
N GLU A 74 1.94 -3.95 9.64
CA GLU A 74 2.66 -3.73 8.39
C GLU A 74 2.15 -4.67 7.30
N GLN A 75 1.92 -5.92 7.66
CA GLN A 75 1.38 -6.92 6.73
C GLN A 75 -0.01 -6.50 6.27
N ALA A 76 -0.86 -6.02 7.18
CA ALA A 76 -2.20 -5.55 6.82
C ALA A 76 -2.15 -4.38 5.85
N LEU A 77 -1.21 -3.45 6.06
CA LEU A 77 -1.07 -2.29 5.18
C LEU A 77 -0.68 -2.74 3.77
N ALA A 78 0.30 -3.62 3.66
CA ALA A 78 0.74 -4.14 2.37
C ALA A 78 -0.40 -4.89 1.66
N ARG A 79 -1.13 -5.72 2.39
CA ARG A 79 -2.23 -6.50 1.82
C ARG A 79 -3.40 -5.64 1.38
N ALA A 80 -3.72 -4.59 2.14
CA ALA A 80 -4.79 -3.68 1.77
C ALA A 80 -4.47 -2.96 0.46
N TRP A 81 -3.26 -2.44 0.33
CA TRP A 81 -2.84 -1.76 -0.90
C TRP A 81 -2.72 -2.73 -2.07
N CYS A 82 -2.32 -3.98 -1.79
CA CYS A 82 -2.32 -5.03 -2.80
C CYS A 82 -3.74 -5.27 -3.32
N GLY A 83 -4.71 -5.34 -2.42
CA GLY A 83 -6.11 -5.52 -2.80
C GLY A 83 -6.61 -4.40 -3.70
N LEU A 84 -6.28 -3.15 -3.35
CA LEU A 84 -6.66 -2.01 -4.18
C LEU A 84 -6.03 -2.11 -5.57
N ALA A 85 -4.72 -2.42 -5.63
CA ALA A 85 -4.02 -2.55 -6.91
C ALA A 85 -4.62 -3.66 -7.77
N LEU A 86 -4.94 -4.79 -7.15
CA LEU A 86 -5.57 -5.92 -7.85
C LEU A 86 -6.93 -5.53 -8.39
N GLN A 87 -7.71 -4.79 -7.62
CA GLN A 87 -9.02 -4.31 -8.06
C GLN A 87 -8.89 -3.44 -9.31
N LEU A 88 -7.94 -2.50 -9.27
CA LEU A 88 -7.73 -1.60 -10.40
C LEU A 88 -7.11 -2.31 -11.60
N ALA A 89 -6.43 -3.44 -11.37
CA ALA A 89 -5.89 -4.27 -12.43
C ALA A 89 -6.93 -5.23 -13.03
N GLY A 90 -8.16 -5.20 -12.53
CA GLY A 90 -9.23 -6.06 -13.04
C GLY A 90 -9.22 -7.48 -12.47
N ARG A 91 -8.48 -7.71 -11.38
CA ARG A 91 -8.37 -9.03 -10.74
C ARG A 91 -9.19 -9.05 -9.45
N GLY A 92 -10.50 -8.94 -9.59
CA GLY A 92 -11.41 -8.75 -8.47
C GLY A 92 -11.44 -9.86 -7.44
N ALA A 93 -11.38 -11.12 -7.88
CA ALA A 93 -11.39 -12.25 -6.93
C ALA A 93 -10.13 -12.26 -6.07
N GLU A 94 -8.98 -11.99 -6.68
CA GLU A 94 -7.72 -11.92 -5.94
C GLU A 94 -7.69 -10.71 -5.01
N SER A 95 -8.26 -9.60 -5.47
CA SER A 95 -8.41 -8.41 -4.64
C SER A 95 -9.19 -8.73 -3.36
N ARG A 96 -10.32 -9.42 -3.52
CA ARG A 96 -11.16 -9.78 -2.37
C ARG A 96 -10.39 -10.65 -1.38
N ARG A 97 -9.62 -11.60 -1.87
CA ARG A 97 -8.80 -12.44 -0.98
C ARG A 97 -7.77 -11.62 -0.22
N ALA A 98 -7.06 -10.73 -0.91
CA ALA A 98 -6.07 -9.88 -0.26
C ALA A 98 -6.70 -8.98 0.79
N LEU A 99 -7.85 -8.38 0.48
CA LEU A 99 -8.56 -7.52 1.42
C LEU A 99 -9.11 -8.30 2.61
N THR A 100 -9.58 -9.51 2.39
CA THR A 100 -10.06 -10.37 3.47
C THR A 100 -8.91 -10.72 4.42
N ASP A 101 -7.75 -11.05 3.87
CA ASP A 101 -6.56 -11.32 4.68
C ASP A 101 -6.17 -10.10 5.52
N ALA A 102 -6.15 -8.92 4.90
CA ALA A 102 -5.81 -7.69 5.60
C ALA A 102 -6.83 -7.36 6.69
N ALA A 103 -8.11 -7.57 6.42
CA ALA A 103 -9.19 -7.23 7.35
C ALA A 103 -9.14 -8.05 8.63
N ALA A 104 -8.52 -9.22 8.60
CA ALA A 104 -8.37 -10.09 9.76
C ALA A 104 -7.20 -9.68 10.66
N LEU A 105 -6.40 -8.71 10.23
CA LEU A 105 -5.23 -8.24 10.96
C LEU A 105 -5.55 -6.93 11.69
N PRO A 106 -4.64 -6.41 12.51
CA PRO A 106 -4.85 -5.12 13.17
C PRO A 106 -4.35 -3.94 12.34
N GLY A 107 -4.69 -2.71 12.79
CA GLY A 107 -4.09 -1.49 12.31
C GLY A 107 -4.87 -0.80 11.20
N GLU A 108 -4.27 0.24 10.67
CA GLU A 108 -4.95 1.09 9.67
C GLU A 108 -5.16 0.38 8.33
N GLY A 109 -4.24 -0.52 7.95
CA GLY A 109 -4.41 -1.31 6.74
C GLY A 109 -5.62 -2.23 6.83
N ALA A 110 -5.82 -2.84 7.99
CA ALA A 110 -6.99 -3.67 8.24
C ALA A 110 -8.27 -2.84 8.21
N ALA A 111 -8.24 -1.64 8.79
CA ALA A 111 -9.38 -0.74 8.77
C ALA A 111 -9.73 -0.33 7.33
N LEU A 112 -8.72 -0.02 6.53
CA LEU A 112 -8.92 0.29 5.12
C LEU A 112 -9.55 -0.89 4.38
N ALA A 113 -9.00 -2.09 4.59
CA ALA A 113 -9.52 -3.29 3.95
C ALA A 113 -10.97 -3.56 4.33
N ARG A 114 -11.30 -3.40 5.61
CA ARG A 114 -12.67 -3.58 6.08
C ARG A 114 -13.62 -2.58 5.43
N ARG A 115 -13.18 -1.32 5.27
CA ARG A 115 -14.00 -0.33 4.58
C ARG A 115 -14.21 -0.70 3.11
N MET A 116 -13.17 -1.19 2.44
CA MET A 116 -13.29 -1.58 1.04
C MET A 116 -14.21 -2.78 0.85
N LEU A 117 -14.14 -3.76 1.76
CA LEU A 117 -14.97 -4.97 1.69
C LEU A 117 -16.36 -4.75 2.25
N GLY A 118 -16.44 -4.08 3.40
CA GLY A 118 -17.63 -4.01 4.19
C GLY A 118 -18.36 -2.68 4.15
N LEU A 119 -17.85 -1.73 3.41
CA LEU A 119 -18.43 -0.41 3.40
C LEU A 119 -19.91 -0.42 3.09
N ALA A 120 -20.28 -1.15 2.05
CA ALA A 120 -21.68 -1.27 1.65
C ALA A 120 -22.50 -1.96 2.73
N VAL A 121 -21.93 -2.99 3.35
CA VAL A 121 -22.61 -3.74 4.41
C VAL A 121 -22.81 -2.86 5.63
N GLU A 122 -21.75 -2.18 6.05
CA GLU A 122 -21.82 -1.29 7.21
C GLU A 122 -22.81 -0.15 6.98
N THR A 123 -22.77 0.43 5.80
CA THR A 123 -23.69 1.51 5.44
C THR A 123 -25.13 1.02 5.48
N GLN A 124 -25.38 -0.19 5.02
CA GLN A 124 -26.71 -0.78 5.05
C GLN A 124 -27.17 -1.04 6.46
N ASN A 125 -26.28 -1.46 7.33
CA ASN A 125 -26.61 -1.79 8.71
C ASN A 125 -26.91 -0.55 9.55
N ASP A 126 -26.39 0.59 9.16
CA ASP A 126 -26.56 1.84 9.88
C ASP A 126 -27.90 2.51 9.60
N VAL A 127 -28.66 1.98 8.72
CA VAL A 127 -29.93 2.59 8.32
C VAL A 127 -31.11 2.15 9.19
#